data_114b1bebd6ab001a2b2242d5f9b4e454
#
_entry.id   114b1bebd6ab001a2b2242d5f9b4e454
#
_cell.length_a   1.000
_cell.length_b   1.000
_cell.length_c   1.000
_cell.angle_alpha   90.00
_cell.angle_beta   90.00
_cell.angle_gamma   90.00
#
_symmetry.space_group_name_H-M   'P 1'
#
loop_
_entity.id
_entity.type
_entity.pdbx_description
1 polymer ?
#
loop_
_entity_poly.entity_id
_entity_poly.type
_entity_poly.pdbx_seq_one_letter_code
_entity_poly.pdbx_strand_id
1 'polypeptide(L)'
;LDEMRAAVEAAADWGTYVCAHVYTPTGILRCIEAGVRSIEHGQLADEPTIRAMAEAGVWWSIQPFLADEDANQYSDPRSQAKQQQVADGTVRAFEQGRAEGVNMAFGTDVLFNPRGAATQGRQLGKLTRFMSPLEALRMATGAAGDLLALSGE
;
A
#
# COMPACT_ATOMS: atom_id res chain seq x y z
N LEU A 1 -0.03 -20.99 -3.00
CA LEU A 1 0.21 -20.66 -1.59
C LEU A 1 1.57 -21.18 -1.12
N ASP A 2 1.95 -22.40 -1.46
CA ASP A 2 3.21 -23.02 -1.05
C ASP A 2 4.45 -22.27 -1.58
N GLU A 3 4.41 -21.76 -2.81
CA GLU A 3 5.46 -20.90 -3.37
C GLU A 3 5.62 -19.59 -2.57
N MET A 4 4.50 -18.99 -2.12
CA MET A 4 4.54 -17.80 -1.28
C MET A 4 5.14 -18.09 0.10
N ARG A 5 4.77 -19.22 0.70
CA ARG A 5 5.34 -19.68 1.98
C ARG A 5 6.85 -19.93 1.86
N ALA A 6 7.28 -20.58 0.78
CA ALA A 6 8.70 -20.79 0.52
C ALA A 6 9.50 -19.47 0.40
N ALA A 7 8.90 -18.45 -0.24
CA ALA A 7 9.49 -17.12 -0.32
C ALA A 7 9.58 -16.45 1.07
N VAL A 8 8.53 -16.60 1.89
CA VAL A 8 8.52 -16.06 3.27
C VAL A 8 9.59 -16.77 4.14
N GLU A 9 9.69 -18.10 4.07
CA GLU A 9 10.72 -18.87 4.76
C GLU A 9 12.12 -18.43 4.34
N ALA A 10 12.36 -18.32 3.03
CA ALA A 10 13.66 -17.88 2.51
C ALA A 10 14.02 -16.45 2.98
N ALA A 11 13.07 -15.54 3.04
CA ALA A 11 13.28 -14.18 3.56
C ALA A 11 13.62 -14.22 5.07
N ALA A 12 12.91 -15.05 5.84
CA ALA A 12 13.13 -15.20 7.27
C ALA A 12 14.54 -15.74 7.59
N ASP A 13 15.08 -16.65 6.78
CA ASP A 13 16.44 -17.17 6.90
C ASP A 13 17.51 -16.07 6.79
N TRP A 14 17.18 -14.98 6.11
CA TRP A 14 18.03 -13.79 5.97
C TRP A 14 17.69 -12.66 6.94
N GLY A 15 16.81 -12.90 7.91
CA GLY A 15 16.38 -11.88 8.88
C GLY A 15 15.58 -10.75 8.27
N THR A 16 14.90 -11.01 7.15
CA THR A 16 14.08 -10.01 6.45
C THR A 16 12.65 -10.52 6.21
N TYR A 17 11.85 -9.80 5.45
CA TYR A 17 10.44 -10.11 5.20
C TYR A 17 10.09 -9.99 3.73
N VAL A 18 8.93 -10.53 3.36
CA VAL A 18 8.35 -10.39 2.02
C VAL A 18 7.34 -9.25 2.02
N CYS A 19 7.47 -8.36 1.03
CA CYS A 19 6.43 -7.42 0.62
C CYS A 19 5.77 -7.91 -0.68
N ALA A 20 4.47 -7.75 -0.81
CA ALA A 20 3.72 -8.28 -1.93
C ALA A 20 2.95 -7.18 -2.67
N HIS A 21 3.23 -7.03 -3.97
CA HIS A 21 2.42 -6.22 -4.88
C HIS A 21 1.09 -6.93 -5.13
N VAL A 22 0.01 -6.42 -4.56
CA VAL A 22 -1.33 -7.02 -4.67
C VAL A 22 -2.43 -5.99 -4.47
N TYR A 23 -3.50 -6.07 -5.27
CA TYR A 23 -4.62 -5.13 -5.22
C TYR A 23 -5.90 -5.71 -4.63
N THR A 24 -6.15 -7.02 -4.83
CA THR A 24 -7.46 -7.63 -4.63
C THR A 24 -7.60 -8.29 -3.26
N PRO A 25 -8.83 -8.36 -2.69
CA PRO A 25 -9.10 -9.01 -1.42
C PRO A 25 -8.55 -10.43 -1.34
N THR A 26 -8.86 -11.27 -2.34
CA THR A 26 -8.39 -12.67 -2.38
C THR A 26 -6.87 -12.77 -2.37
N GLY A 27 -6.18 -11.88 -3.11
CA GLY A 27 -4.71 -11.85 -3.13
C GLY A 27 -4.14 -11.46 -1.79
N ILE A 28 -4.70 -10.43 -1.15
CA ILE A 28 -4.27 -9.95 0.17
C ILE A 28 -4.44 -11.03 1.24
N LEU A 29 -5.61 -11.69 1.28
CA LEU A 29 -5.86 -12.76 2.24
C LEU A 29 -4.89 -13.94 2.06
N ARG A 30 -4.52 -14.28 0.83
CA ARG A 30 -3.48 -15.28 0.56
C ARG A 30 -2.09 -14.83 1.03
N CYS A 31 -1.77 -13.54 0.89
CA CYS A 31 -0.52 -12.98 1.40
C CYS A 31 -0.45 -13.10 2.92
N ILE A 32 -1.54 -12.74 3.61
CA ILE A 32 -1.66 -12.88 5.08
C ILE A 32 -1.48 -14.33 5.49
N GLU A 33 -2.18 -15.27 4.86
CA GLU A 33 -2.09 -16.71 5.14
C GLU A 33 -0.67 -17.27 4.89
N ALA A 34 0.06 -16.71 3.93
CA ALA A 34 1.44 -17.11 3.64
C ALA A 34 2.48 -16.52 4.62
N GLY A 35 2.11 -15.51 5.42
CA GLY A 35 3.03 -14.83 6.33
C GLY A 35 3.74 -13.62 5.74
N VAL A 36 3.24 -13.07 4.63
CA VAL A 36 3.72 -11.79 4.07
C VAL A 36 3.52 -10.67 5.09
N ARG A 37 4.50 -9.79 5.24
CA ARG A 37 4.51 -8.74 6.26
C ARG A 37 4.11 -7.36 5.76
N SER A 38 4.22 -7.11 4.45
CA SER A 38 3.83 -5.85 3.84
C SER A 38 3.03 -6.07 2.57
N ILE A 39 1.90 -5.38 2.48
CA ILE A 39 1.06 -5.30 1.28
C ILE A 39 1.34 -3.98 0.59
N GLU A 40 1.83 -4.05 -0.63
CA GLU A 40 2.02 -2.92 -1.51
C GLU A 40 0.75 -2.71 -2.34
N HIS A 41 0.26 -1.49 -2.42
CA HIS A 41 -0.99 -1.07 -3.07
C HIS A 41 -2.25 -1.42 -2.26
N GLY A 42 -2.94 -2.48 -2.60
CA GLY A 42 -4.11 -2.95 -1.85
C GLY A 42 -5.38 -2.10 -1.98
N GLN A 43 -5.44 -1.11 -2.90
CA GLN A 43 -6.54 -0.15 -3.00
C GLN A 43 -7.92 -0.77 -3.27
N LEU A 44 -7.97 -2.02 -3.75
CA LEU A 44 -9.23 -2.74 -3.99
C LEU A 44 -9.66 -3.61 -2.80
N ALA A 45 -8.97 -3.52 -1.65
CA ALA A 45 -9.37 -4.22 -0.44
C ALA A 45 -10.78 -3.81 -0.02
N ASP A 46 -11.58 -4.79 0.40
CA ASP A 46 -12.87 -4.59 1.04
C ASP A 46 -12.74 -4.52 2.58
N GLU A 47 -13.78 -4.12 3.26
CA GLU A 47 -13.77 -3.96 4.72
C GLU A 47 -13.33 -5.24 5.46
N PRO A 48 -13.82 -6.46 5.14
CA PRO A 48 -13.35 -7.67 5.81
C PRO A 48 -11.86 -7.92 5.62
N THR A 49 -11.32 -7.63 4.43
CA THR A 49 -9.89 -7.78 4.13
C THR A 49 -9.04 -6.77 4.90
N ILE A 50 -9.50 -5.51 5.00
CA ILE A 50 -8.79 -4.47 5.76
C ILE A 50 -8.76 -4.84 7.25
N ARG A 51 -9.85 -5.36 7.79
CA ARG A 51 -9.90 -5.86 9.17
C ARG A 51 -8.94 -7.03 9.38
N ALA A 52 -8.89 -7.99 8.45
CA ALA A 52 -7.94 -9.10 8.51
C ALA A 52 -6.47 -8.61 8.46
N MET A 53 -6.16 -7.54 7.72
CA MET A 53 -4.84 -6.92 7.72
C MET A 53 -4.49 -6.34 9.09
N ALA A 54 -5.42 -5.66 9.75
CA ALA A 54 -5.23 -5.10 11.07
C ALA A 54 -5.02 -6.20 12.12
N GLU A 55 -5.87 -7.24 12.12
CA GLU A 55 -5.79 -8.40 13.03
C GLU A 55 -4.47 -9.16 12.87
N ALA A 56 -3.98 -9.31 11.64
CA ALA A 56 -2.71 -9.98 11.35
C ALA A 56 -1.48 -9.09 11.62
N GLY A 57 -1.65 -7.82 11.91
CA GLY A 57 -0.56 -6.86 12.09
C GLY A 57 0.28 -6.64 10.84
N VAL A 58 -0.29 -6.87 9.66
CA VAL A 58 0.38 -6.66 8.38
C VAL A 58 0.47 -5.17 8.08
N TRP A 59 1.59 -4.75 7.52
CA TRP A 59 1.78 -3.39 7.05
C TRP A 59 1.11 -3.15 5.71
N TRP A 60 0.59 -1.94 5.53
CA TRP A 60 0.02 -1.48 4.27
C TRP A 60 0.82 -0.30 3.73
N SER A 61 1.67 -0.57 2.76
CA SER A 61 2.41 0.46 2.02
C SER A 61 1.53 0.96 0.87
N ILE A 62 0.92 2.13 1.07
CA ILE A 62 -0.16 2.63 0.23
C ILE A 62 0.20 3.95 -0.45
N GLN A 63 -0.26 4.11 -1.69
CA GLN A 63 -0.07 5.28 -2.54
C GLN A 63 -1.38 6.07 -2.69
N PRO A 64 -1.32 7.41 -2.74
CA PRO A 64 -2.51 8.24 -2.98
C PRO A 64 -2.86 8.31 -4.48
N PHE A 65 -3.24 7.17 -5.07
CA PHE A 65 -3.67 7.09 -6.46
C PHE A 65 -5.07 7.67 -6.62
N LEU A 66 -5.15 8.96 -6.82
CA LEU A 66 -6.41 9.70 -6.95
C LEU A 66 -6.73 10.01 -8.42
N ALA A 67 -8.00 10.24 -8.72
CA ALA A 67 -8.46 10.72 -10.02
C ALA A 67 -8.26 12.24 -10.11
N ASP A 68 -7.01 12.68 -10.25
CA ASP A 68 -6.61 14.09 -10.31
C ASP A 68 -5.59 14.33 -11.45
N GLU A 69 -5.00 15.52 -11.49
CA GLU A 69 -4.05 15.92 -12.54
C GLU A 69 -2.76 15.09 -12.61
N ASP A 70 -2.42 14.37 -11.54
CA ASP A 70 -1.27 13.48 -11.51
C ASP A 70 -1.61 12.03 -11.89
N ALA A 71 -2.91 11.72 -12.12
CA ALA A 71 -3.34 10.38 -12.49
C ALA A 71 -2.75 9.94 -13.83
N ASN A 72 -2.32 8.69 -13.89
CA ASN A 72 -1.87 8.10 -15.15
C ASN A 72 -3.03 8.07 -16.15
N GLN A 73 -2.74 8.48 -17.39
CA GLN A 73 -3.68 8.45 -18.49
C GLN A 73 -3.36 7.25 -19.39
N TYR A 74 -4.36 6.44 -19.66
CA TYR A 74 -4.22 5.27 -20.52
C TYR A 74 -5.07 5.43 -21.79
N SER A 75 -4.50 5.15 -22.94
CA SER A 75 -5.22 5.14 -24.22
C SER A 75 -6.15 3.92 -24.36
N ASP A 76 -5.81 2.82 -23.70
CA ASP A 76 -6.66 1.64 -23.65
C ASP A 76 -7.81 1.82 -22.64
N PRO A 77 -9.09 1.71 -23.08
CA PRO A 77 -10.24 1.92 -22.19
C PRO A 77 -10.31 0.94 -21.00
N ARG A 78 -9.79 -0.28 -21.15
CA ARG A 78 -9.78 -1.27 -20.05
C ARG A 78 -8.78 -0.87 -18.97
N SER A 79 -7.60 -0.39 -19.38
CA SER A 79 -6.58 0.11 -18.45
C SER A 79 -7.07 1.38 -17.76
N GLN A 80 -7.72 2.28 -18.48
CA GLN A 80 -8.33 3.49 -17.89
C GLN A 80 -9.43 3.14 -16.88
N ALA A 81 -10.29 2.15 -17.17
CA ALA A 81 -11.32 1.69 -16.23
C ALA A 81 -10.72 1.07 -14.95
N LYS A 82 -9.62 0.31 -15.07
CA LYS A 82 -8.90 -0.21 -13.90
C LYS A 82 -8.27 0.91 -13.06
N GLN A 83 -7.67 1.90 -13.72
CA GLN A 83 -7.14 3.09 -13.04
C GLN A 83 -8.23 3.80 -12.22
N GLN A 84 -9.42 3.96 -12.77
CA GLN A 84 -10.55 4.55 -12.05
C GLN A 84 -10.97 3.72 -10.84
N GLN A 85 -11.05 2.39 -10.98
CA GLN A 85 -11.35 1.50 -9.84
C GLN A 85 -10.32 1.64 -8.71
N VAL A 86 -9.04 1.75 -9.05
CA VAL A 86 -7.97 1.96 -8.07
C VAL A 86 -8.12 3.32 -7.39
N ALA A 87 -8.43 4.38 -8.15
CA ALA A 87 -8.63 5.71 -7.59
C ALA A 87 -9.82 5.76 -6.62
N ASP A 88 -10.94 5.15 -7.00
CA ASP A 88 -12.14 5.05 -6.15
C ASP A 88 -11.85 4.22 -4.87
N GLY A 89 -11.08 3.15 -5.03
CA GLY A 89 -10.64 2.31 -3.92
C GLY A 89 -9.68 3.02 -2.97
N THR A 90 -8.86 3.93 -3.47
CA THR A 90 -7.87 4.66 -2.67
C THR A 90 -8.52 5.47 -1.53
N VAL A 91 -9.61 6.17 -1.81
CA VAL A 91 -10.32 6.96 -0.79
C VAL A 91 -10.79 6.04 0.34
N ARG A 92 -11.49 4.96 0.00
CA ARG A 92 -11.97 3.96 0.96
C ARG A 92 -10.82 3.32 1.75
N ALA A 93 -9.72 2.97 1.07
CA ALA A 93 -8.56 2.34 1.68
C ALA A 93 -7.94 3.21 2.78
N PHE A 94 -7.75 4.51 2.53
CA PHE A 94 -7.25 5.43 3.55
C PHE A 94 -8.21 5.60 4.71
N GLU A 95 -9.51 5.77 4.45
CA GLU A 95 -10.53 5.98 5.48
C GLU A 95 -10.68 4.74 6.36
N GLN A 96 -10.89 3.58 5.76
CA GLN A 96 -11.12 2.33 6.48
C GLN A 96 -9.83 1.78 7.11
N GLY A 97 -8.69 1.84 6.42
CA GLY A 97 -7.40 1.40 6.97
C GLY A 97 -7.03 2.13 8.26
N ARG A 98 -7.30 3.45 8.31
CA ARG A 98 -7.10 4.25 9.52
C ARG A 98 -8.13 3.91 10.61
N ALA A 99 -9.39 3.73 10.24
CA ALA A 99 -10.46 3.40 11.19
C ALA A 99 -10.24 2.03 11.86
N GLU A 100 -9.76 1.04 11.12
CA GLU A 100 -9.44 -0.30 11.62
C GLU A 100 -8.04 -0.40 12.27
N GLY A 101 -7.25 0.68 12.25
CA GLY A 101 -5.94 0.72 12.88
C GLY A 101 -4.86 -0.11 12.18
N VAL A 102 -4.97 -0.28 10.87
CA VAL A 102 -3.93 -0.96 10.08
C VAL A 102 -2.60 -0.19 10.18
N ASN A 103 -1.49 -0.88 10.32
CA ASN A 103 -0.16 -0.29 10.22
C ASN A 103 0.05 0.23 8.79
N MET A 104 0.08 1.55 8.61
CA MET A 104 0.17 2.15 7.29
C MET A 104 1.49 2.89 7.10
N ALA A 105 2.14 2.68 5.96
CA ALA A 105 3.30 3.42 5.49
C ALA A 105 3.01 4.09 4.14
N PHE A 106 3.68 5.20 3.86
CA PHE A 106 3.50 5.95 2.63
C PHE A 106 4.60 5.61 1.62
N GLY A 107 4.20 5.32 0.39
CA GLY A 107 5.05 5.28 -0.78
C GLY A 107 4.44 6.08 -1.93
N THR A 108 5.22 6.48 -2.91
CA THR A 108 4.72 7.20 -4.10
C THR A 108 4.50 6.29 -5.29
N ASP A 109 5.28 5.25 -5.41
CA ASP A 109 5.34 4.37 -6.58
C ASP A 109 5.47 5.13 -7.93
N VAL A 110 6.12 6.29 -7.90
CA VAL A 110 6.33 7.11 -9.09
C VAL A 110 7.53 6.56 -9.85
N LEU A 111 7.28 5.55 -10.68
CA LEU A 111 8.23 4.89 -11.56
C LEU A 111 7.90 5.20 -13.03
N PHE A 112 8.90 5.10 -13.90
CA PHE A 112 8.76 5.22 -15.36
C PHE A 112 8.13 6.53 -15.85
N ASN A 113 7.98 7.53 -14.97
CA ASN A 113 7.40 8.84 -15.27
C ASN A 113 8.33 9.95 -14.75
N PRO A 114 9.23 10.49 -15.59
CA PRO A 114 10.16 11.55 -15.17
C PRO A 114 9.46 12.82 -14.64
N ARG A 115 8.27 13.14 -15.17
CA ARG A 115 7.49 14.28 -14.68
C ARG A 115 6.90 14.00 -13.31
N GLY A 116 6.42 12.78 -13.09
CA GLY A 116 5.92 12.32 -11.80
C GLY A 116 7.00 12.31 -10.72
N ALA A 117 8.24 11.95 -11.07
CA ALA A 117 9.36 11.95 -10.13
C ALA A 117 9.61 13.33 -9.49
N ALA A 118 9.36 14.42 -10.22
CA ALA A 118 9.43 15.78 -9.69
C ALA A 118 8.27 16.16 -8.77
N THR A 119 7.21 15.35 -8.69
CA THR A 119 5.99 15.64 -7.92
C THR A 119 5.84 14.82 -6.63
N GLN A 120 6.87 14.09 -6.20
CA GLN A 120 6.78 13.22 -5.02
C GLN A 120 6.35 13.97 -3.76
N GLY A 121 6.86 15.18 -3.52
CA GLY A 121 6.42 16.03 -2.42
C GLY A 121 4.92 16.39 -2.48
N ARG A 122 4.36 16.55 -3.69
CA ARG A 122 2.93 16.76 -3.89
C ARG A 122 2.13 15.51 -3.56
N GLN A 123 2.63 14.32 -3.89
CA GLN A 123 1.99 13.05 -3.51
C GLN A 123 1.87 12.92 -1.98
N LEU A 124 2.91 13.28 -1.23
CA LEU A 124 2.84 13.36 0.22
C LEU A 124 1.76 14.38 0.66
N GLY A 125 1.71 15.55 0.03
CA GLY A 125 0.69 16.57 0.31
C GLY A 125 -0.75 16.07 0.11
N LYS A 126 -1.01 15.14 -0.81
CA LYS A 126 -2.35 14.57 -1.04
C LYS A 126 -2.90 13.80 0.18
N LEU A 127 -2.03 13.28 1.04
CA LEU A 127 -2.44 12.60 2.27
C LEU A 127 -3.24 13.51 3.20
N THR A 128 -3.06 14.83 3.10
CA THR A 128 -3.83 15.80 3.92
C THR A 128 -5.33 15.82 3.61
N ARG A 129 -5.77 15.12 2.57
CA ARG A 129 -7.19 14.87 2.28
C ARG A 129 -7.80 13.84 3.26
N PHE A 130 -6.97 13.00 3.87
CA PHE A 130 -7.40 11.88 4.71
C PHE A 130 -6.96 12.02 6.16
N MET A 131 -5.96 12.86 6.43
CA MET A 131 -5.35 12.97 7.74
C MET A 131 -4.73 14.35 7.95
N SER A 132 -4.36 14.68 9.19
CA SER A 132 -3.62 15.92 9.48
C SER A 132 -2.21 15.91 8.85
N PRO A 133 -1.59 17.07 8.59
CA PRO A 133 -0.23 17.13 8.07
C PRO A 133 0.80 16.40 8.96
N LEU A 134 0.62 16.41 10.28
CA LEU A 134 1.50 15.70 11.20
C LEU A 134 1.37 14.18 11.06
N GLU A 135 0.16 13.66 10.91
CA GLU A 135 -0.08 12.23 10.65
C GLU A 135 0.53 11.82 9.32
N ALA A 136 0.35 12.62 8.26
CA ALA A 136 0.95 12.37 6.95
C ALA A 136 2.50 12.30 7.03
N LEU A 137 3.12 13.22 7.76
CA LEU A 137 4.56 13.18 7.98
C LEU A 137 4.99 11.94 8.78
N ARG A 138 4.26 11.58 9.84
CA ARG A 138 4.56 10.36 10.62
C ARG A 138 4.44 9.11 9.75
N MET A 139 3.43 9.01 8.91
CA MET A 139 3.23 7.90 7.98
C MET A 139 4.38 7.77 6.97
N ALA A 140 4.92 8.90 6.50
CA ALA A 140 6.00 8.94 5.52
C ALA A 140 7.41 8.79 6.14
N THR A 141 7.55 8.89 7.46
CA THR A 141 8.85 8.88 8.16
C THR A 141 8.90 7.82 9.24
N GLY A 142 8.32 8.08 10.42
CA GLY A 142 8.36 7.15 11.56
C GLY A 142 7.77 5.78 11.22
N ALA A 143 6.52 5.74 10.71
CA ALA A 143 5.88 4.49 10.34
C ALA A 143 6.62 3.76 9.20
N ALA A 144 7.12 4.49 8.21
CA ALA A 144 7.95 3.90 7.16
C ALA A 144 9.28 3.35 7.73
N GLY A 145 9.87 4.04 8.71
CA GLY A 145 11.04 3.56 9.44
C GLY A 145 10.76 2.27 10.22
N ASP A 146 9.61 2.21 10.91
CA ASP A 146 9.19 1.02 11.64
C ASP A 146 8.96 -0.17 10.69
N LEU A 147 8.35 0.06 9.51
CA LEU A 147 8.22 -0.96 8.48
C LEU A 147 9.59 -1.47 8.03
N LEU A 148 10.54 -0.58 7.73
CA LEU A 148 11.88 -0.96 7.29
C LEU A 148 12.67 -1.68 8.38
N ALA A 149 12.48 -1.33 9.66
CA ALA A 149 13.12 -1.98 10.79
C ALA A 149 12.70 -3.45 10.98
N LEU A 150 11.65 -3.93 10.29
CA LEU A 150 11.30 -5.36 10.26
C LEU A 150 12.39 -6.23 9.60
N SER A 151 13.33 -5.63 8.87
CA SER A 151 14.49 -6.33 8.31
C SER A 151 15.61 -6.60 9.33
N GLY A 152 15.44 -6.22 10.58
CA GLY A 152 16.40 -6.51 11.66
C GLY A 152 17.62 -5.58 11.72
N GLU A 153 17.58 -4.43 11.06
CA GLU A 153 18.63 -3.41 11.09
C GLU A 153 18.26 -2.22 11.98
#